data_646518bfa8e501d857924eb22b87b337
#
_entry.id   646518bfa8e501d857924eb22b87b337
#
_cell.length_a   1.000
_cell.length_b   1.000
_cell.length_c   1.000
_cell.angle_alpha   90.00
_cell.angle_beta   90.00
_cell.angle_gamma   90.00
#
_symmetry.space_group_name_H-M   'P 1'
#
loop_
_entity.id
_entity.type
_entity.pdbx_description
1 polymer ?
#
loop_
_entity_poly.entity_id
_entity_poly.type
_entity_poly.pdbx_seq_one_letter_code
_entity_poly.pdbx_strand_id
1 'polypeptide(L)'
;MVAAQSPFVLFPGGRTPKVFFENLSKQKDISWGNITIMATDERVMPIHTLKSNTGLIKKELVDQIKSDPKPKLLNPYPEYDTNIENAMTDINHILKSKLPDIAILGMGSDGHTAGIFKVEHKTNFSYYFKNPEDAFSRVAISMKTFLKIPQLVFLVLGKEKREMLTKVISNLSSKNDVPMKYLLRNGMGVKTIICDTDAAPIGYNVGEIEVPF
;
A
#
# COMPACT_ATOMS: atom_id res chain seq x y z
N MET A 1 -31.41 -1.42 8.33
CA MET A 1 -30.07 -1.94 8.62
C MET A 1 -29.17 -1.56 7.44
N VAL A 2 -28.24 -0.65 7.66
CA VAL A 2 -27.18 -0.38 6.65
C VAL A 2 -26.29 -1.62 6.68
N ALA A 3 -26.22 -2.37 5.58
CA ALA A 3 -25.32 -3.51 5.46
C ALA A 3 -23.90 -2.96 5.73
N ALA A 4 -23.22 -3.54 6.75
CA ALA A 4 -21.83 -3.21 7.02
C ALA A 4 -21.04 -3.47 5.74
N GLN A 5 -20.53 -2.41 5.13
CA GLN A 5 -19.75 -2.56 3.92
C GLN A 5 -18.49 -3.34 4.28
N SER A 6 -18.25 -4.44 3.56
CA SER A 6 -17.04 -5.26 3.75
C SER A 6 -15.80 -4.39 3.54
N PRO A 7 -14.90 -4.26 4.54
CA PRO A 7 -13.70 -3.44 4.40
C PRO A 7 -12.83 -3.88 3.21
N PHE A 8 -12.31 -2.91 2.46
CA PHE A 8 -11.35 -3.15 1.40
C PHE A 8 -10.01 -2.53 1.77
N VAL A 9 -8.97 -3.37 1.91
CA VAL A 9 -7.67 -2.99 2.45
C VAL A 9 -6.58 -3.23 1.42
N LEU A 10 -5.72 -2.23 1.22
CA LEU A 10 -4.51 -2.36 0.40
C LEU A 10 -3.30 -2.63 1.29
N PHE A 11 -2.47 -3.59 0.88
CA PHE A 11 -1.22 -3.93 1.57
C PHE A 11 -0.01 -3.76 0.65
N PRO A 12 1.14 -3.32 1.20
CA PRO A 12 2.36 -3.22 0.43
C PRO A 12 3.03 -4.58 0.26
N GLY A 13 3.84 -4.70 -0.77
CA GLY A 13 4.82 -5.77 -0.90
C GLY A 13 6.13 -5.46 -0.16
N GLY A 14 7.18 -6.23 -0.48
CA GLY A 14 8.52 -6.02 0.04
C GLY A 14 8.81 -6.67 1.38
N ARG A 15 9.90 -6.25 2.05
CA ARG A 15 10.39 -6.89 3.28
C ARG A 15 9.77 -6.31 4.55
N THR A 16 9.48 -5.01 4.55
CA THR A 16 8.97 -4.25 5.69
C THR A 16 7.69 -4.85 6.31
N PRO A 17 6.68 -5.29 5.54
CA PRO A 17 5.42 -5.72 6.13
C PRO A 17 5.44 -7.13 6.73
N LYS A 18 6.50 -7.92 6.62
CA LYS A 18 6.50 -9.32 7.10
C LYS A 18 6.17 -9.47 8.57
N VAL A 19 6.88 -8.74 9.44
CA VAL A 19 6.64 -8.76 10.90
C VAL A 19 5.24 -8.23 11.22
N PHE A 20 4.79 -7.21 10.49
CA PHE A 20 3.44 -6.70 10.61
C PHE A 20 2.40 -7.76 10.23
N PHE A 21 2.57 -8.47 9.11
CA PHE A 21 1.67 -9.54 8.69
C PHE A 21 1.63 -10.70 9.67
N GLU A 22 2.80 -11.10 10.21
CA GLU A 22 2.87 -12.14 11.22
C GLU A 22 2.05 -11.80 12.48
N ASN A 23 2.14 -10.56 12.97
CA ASN A 23 1.37 -10.12 14.11
C ASN A 23 -0.11 -9.91 13.79
N LEU A 24 -0.41 -9.38 12.62
CA LEU A 24 -1.77 -9.12 12.16
C LEU A 24 -2.55 -10.43 11.96
N SER A 25 -1.93 -11.48 11.42
CA SER A 25 -2.58 -12.78 11.22
C SER A 25 -3.01 -13.47 12.51
N LYS A 26 -2.42 -13.10 13.65
CA LYS A 26 -2.73 -13.66 14.98
C LYS A 26 -3.91 -12.95 15.68
N GLN A 27 -4.38 -11.82 15.13
CA GLN A 27 -5.48 -11.04 15.73
C GLN A 27 -6.80 -11.80 15.61
N LYS A 28 -7.46 -12.00 16.76
CA LYS A 28 -8.71 -12.77 16.88
C LYS A 28 -9.96 -11.90 16.72
N ASP A 29 -9.82 -10.59 16.95
CA ASP A 29 -10.94 -9.64 16.96
C ASP A 29 -11.28 -9.12 15.55
N ILE A 30 -10.57 -9.61 14.53
CA ILE A 30 -10.79 -9.23 13.14
C ILE A 30 -11.71 -10.24 12.46
N SER A 31 -12.83 -9.75 11.93
CA SER A 31 -13.77 -10.54 11.13
C SER A 31 -13.23 -10.73 9.70
N TRP A 32 -12.23 -11.56 9.56
CA TRP A 32 -11.46 -11.73 8.33
C TRP A 32 -12.30 -12.07 7.10
N GLY A 33 -13.32 -12.90 7.23
CA GLY A 33 -14.19 -13.30 6.12
C GLY A 33 -14.95 -12.15 5.46
N ASN A 34 -15.04 -11.00 6.13
CA ASN A 34 -15.68 -9.81 5.58
C ASN A 34 -14.71 -8.87 4.86
N ILE A 35 -13.41 -9.17 4.88
CA ILE A 35 -12.37 -8.26 4.37
C ILE A 35 -11.96 -8.66 2.97
N THR A 36 -11.87 -7.66 2.09
CA THR A 36 -11.21 -7.78 0.79
C THR A 36 -9.80 -7.19 0.90
N ILE A 37 -8.81 -7.91 0.39
CA ILE A 37 -7.40 -7.52 0.40
C ILE A 37 -6.89 -7.43 -1.03
N MET A 38 -6.04 -6.43 -1.33
CA MET A 38 -5.31 -6.34 -2.60
C MET A 38 -3.93 -5.72 -2.36
N ALA A 39 -2.96 -6.04 -3.22
CA ALA A 39 -1.66 -5.39 -3.19
C ALA A 39 -1.74 -3.93 -3.69
N THR A 40 -0.93 -3.02 -3.13
CA THR A 40 -0.81 -1.62 -3.57
C THR A 40 -0.23 -1.49 -4.98
N ASP A 41 0.66 -2.39 -5.32
CA ASP A 41 1.21 -2.60 -6.65
C ASP A 41 1.58 -4.07 -6.83
N GLU A 42 1.60 -4.55 -8.06
CA GLU A 42 1.97 -5.93 -8.36
C GLU A 42 2.90 -5.98 -9.57
N ARG A 43 3.81 -6.95 -9.55
CA ARG A 43 4.65 -7.26 -10.69
C ARG A 43 3.86 -8.14 -11.66
N VAL A 44 4.03 -7.87 -12.96
CA VAL A 44 3.40 -8.68 -14.02
C VAL A 44 4.12 -10.01 -14.11
N MET A 45 3.70 -10.95 -13.25
CA MET A 45 4.27 -12.28 -13.10
C MET A 45 3.32 -13.23 -12.37
N PRO A 46 3.51 -14.55 -12.46
CA PRO A 46 2.70 -15.51 -11.71
C PRO A 46 2.78 -15.30 -10.19
N ILE A 47 1.63 -15.43 -9.50
CA ILE A 47 1.48 -15.17 -8.05
C ILE A 47 2.40 -16.06 -7.18
N HIS A 48 2.75 -17.26 -7.65
CA HIS A 48 3.60 -18.20 -6.90
C HIS A 48 5.09 -17.81 -6.93
N THR A 49 5.48 -16.80 -7.70
CA THR A 49 6.87 -16.34 -7.74
C THR A 49 7.25 -15.58 -6.47
N LEU A 50 8.50 -15.72 -6.04
CA LEU A 50 9.03 -15.07 -4.83
C LEU A 50 8.98 -13.52 -4.89
N LYS A 51 8.79 -12.95 -6.07
CA LYS A 51 8.75 -11.50 -6.29
C LYS A 51 7.33 -10.96 -6.44
N SER A 52 6.28 -11.80 -6.44
CA SER A 52 4.89 -11.35 -6.43
C SER A 52 4.54 -10.74 -5.07
N ASN A 53 3.97 -9.54 -5.08
CA ASN A 53 3.48 -8.89 -3.87
C ASN A 53 2.22 -9.58 -3.36
N THR A 54 1.31 -9.98 -4.25
CA THR A 54 0.11 -10.74 -3.89
C THR A 54 0.48 -12.12 -3.34
N GLY A 55 1.49 -12.79 -3.94
CA GLY A 55 2.04 -14.05 -3.42
C GLY A 55 2.63 -13.90 -2.01
N LEU A 56 3.32 -12.80 -1.75
CA LEU A 56 3.83 -12.46 -0.42
C LEU A 56 2.68 -12.29 0.58
N ILE A 57 1.68 -11.47 0.25
CA ILE A 57 0.50 -11.23 1.11
C ILE A 57 -0.25 -12.53 1.36
N LYS A 58 -0.43 -13.36 0.33
CA LYS A 58 -1.04 -14.68 0.47
C LYS A 58 -0.30 -15.52 1.49
N LYS A 59 1.00 -15.70 1.29
CA LYS A 59 1.84 -16.59 2.12
C LYS A 59 2.01 -16.08 3.56
N GLU A 60 2.33 -14.80 3.73
CA GLU A 60 2.74 -14.25 5.02
C GLU A 60 1.55 -13.73 5.86
N LEU A 61 0.38 -13.49 5.23
CA LEU A 61 -0.82 -13.04 5.93
C LEU A 61 -1.98 -14.03 5.78
N VAL A 62 -2.52 -14.18 4.56
CA VAL A 62 -3.81 -14.88 4.35
C VAL A 62 -3.73 -16.35 4.74
N ASP A 63 -2.66 -17.05 4.37
CA ASP A 63 -2.48 -18.47 4.70
C ASP A 63 -2.23 -18.68 6.20
N GLN A 64 -1.73 -17.68 6.93
CA GLN A 64 -1.45 -17.72 8.36
C GLN A 64 -2.71 -17.45 9.23
N ILE A 65 -3.72 -16.82 8.68
CA ILE A 65 -5.00 -16.58 9.38
C ILE A 65 -5.69 -17.92 9.65
N LYS A 66 -6.07 -18.16 10.90
CA LYS A 66 -6.70 -19.41 11.33
C LYS A 66 -8.23 -19.37 11.30
N SER A 67 -8.82 -18.18 11.17
CA SER A 67 -10.28 -18.05 11.08
C SER A 67 -10.80 -18.54 9.73
N ASP A 68 -12.05 -19.00 9.72
CA ASP A 68 -12.82 -19.35 8.54
C ASP A 68 -14.17 -18.62 8.60
N PRO A 69 -14.59 -17.91 7.54
CA PRO A 69 -13.90 -17.78 6.25
C PRO A 69 -12.68 -16.83 6.33
N LYS A 70 -11.72 -17.10 5.46
CA LYS A 70 -10.55 -16.22 5.24
C LYS A 70 -10.93 -14.98 4.44
N PRO A 71 -10.09 -13.91 4.44
CA PRO A 71 -10.33 -12.73 3.63
C PRO A 71 -10.27 -13.05 2.14
N LYS A 72 -11.03 -12.28 1.35
CA LYS A 72 -10.95 -12.34 -0.11
C LYS A 72 -9.68 -11.64 -0.57
N LEU A 73 -8.76 -12.39 -1.19
CA LEU A 73 -7.55 -11.82 -1.79
C LEU A 73 -7.77 -11.57 -3.29
N LEU A 74 -7.64 -10.32 -3.70
CA LEU A 74 -7.66 -9.92 -5.11
C LEU A 74 -6.24 -9.84 -5.63
N ASN A 75 -6.00 -10.45 -6.79
CA ASN A 75 -4.74 -10.31 -7.51
C ASN A 75 -4.89 -9.23 -8.59
N PRO A 76 -4.13 -8.12 -8.53
CA PRO A 76 -4.15 -7.09 -9.56
C PRO A 76 -3.72 -7.56 -10.95
N TYR A 77 -3.01 -8.67 -11.02
CA TYR A 77 -2.63 -9.32 -12.28
C TYR A 77 -2.91 -10.83 -12.17
N PRO A 78 -4.12 -11.29 -12.54
CA PRO A 78 -4.46 -12.71 -12.50
C PRO A 78 -3.58 -13.53 -13.45
N GLU A 79 -3.16 -14.71 -13.04
CA GLU A 79 -2.25 -15.58 -13.81
C GLU A 79 -2.86 -16.06 -15.14
N TYR A 80 -4.17 -16.15 -15.20
CA TYR A 80 -4.89 -16.62 -16.39
C TYR A 80 -5.09 -15.53 -17.45
N ASP A 81 -4.87 -14.28 -17.10
CA ASP A 81 -5.01 -13.15 -18.02
C ASP A 81 -3.62 -12.65 -18.43
N THR A 82 -3.17 -13.08 -19.59
CA THR A 82 -1.93 -12.58 -20.20
C THR A 82 -2.12 -11.22 -20.87
N ASN A 83 -3.39 -10.76 -21.01
CA ASN A 83 -3.70 -9.45 -21.55
C ASN A 83 -3.74 -8.39 -20.45
N ILE A 84 -2.71 -7.58 -20.41
CA ILE A 84 -2.58 -6.50 -19.44
C ILE A 84 -3.73 -5.46 -19.51
N GLU A 85 -4.31 -5.26 -20.68
CA GLU A 85 -5.41 -4.30 -20.87
C GLU A 85 -6.69 -4.79 -20.18
N ASN A 86 -6.98 -6.09 -20.25
CA ASN A 86 -8.10 -6.68 -19.52
C ASN A 86 -7.88 -6.58 -18.02
N ALA A 87 -6.71 -6.98 -17.50
CA ALA A 87 -6.39 -6.86 -16.09
C ALA A 87 -6.53 -5.41 -15.60
N MET A 88 -6.08 -4.43 -16.39
CA MET A 88 -6.23 -3.01 -16.08
C MET A 88 -7.70 -2.57 -16.07
N THR A 89 -8.50 -3.07 -17.00
CA THR A 89 -9.94 -2.78 -17.07
C THR A 89 -10.65 -3.31 -15.84
N ASP A 90 -10.39 -4.55 -15.44
CA ASP A 90 -11.00 -5.19 -14.28
C ASP A 90 -10.66 -4.47 -12.97
N ILE A 91 -9.38 -4.13 -12.76
CA ILE A 91 -8.97 -3.39 -11.57
C ILE A 91 -9.62 -2.01 -11.53
N ASN A 92 -9.62 -1.29 -12.64
CA ASN A 92 -10.24 0.04 -12.71
C ASN A 92 -11.75 -0.05 -12.48
N HIS A 93 -12.42 -1.12 -12.93
CA HIS A 93 -13.83 -1.37 -12.64
C HIS A 93 -14.07 -1.62 -11.14
N ILE A 94 -13.26 -2.46 -10.52
CA ILE A 94 -13.32 -2.73 -9.06
C ILE A 94 -13.14 -1.42 -8.28
N LEU A 95 -12.08 -0.66 -8.55
CA LEU A 95 -11.76 0.57 -7.84
C LEU A 95 -12.77 1.70 -8.11
N LYS A 96 -13.43 1.69 -9.25
CA LYS A 96 -14.54 2.62 -9.56
C LYS A 96 -15.79 2.27 -8.77
N SER A 97 -16.08 0.98 -8.59
CA SER A 97 -17.25 0.51 -7.84
C SER A 97 -17.08 0.67 -6.33
N LYS A 98 -15.87 0.43 -5.83
CA LYS A 98 -15.52 0.56 -4.42
C LYS A 98 -14.06 0.97 -4.26
N LEU A 99 -13.83 2.16 -3.67
CA LEU A 99 -12.50 2.56 -3.24
C LEU A 99 -12.07 1.77 -2.00
N PRO A 100 -10.77 1.52 -1.81
CA PRO A 100 -10.26 0.98 -0.55
C PRO A 100 -10.58 1.90 0.63
N ASP A 101 -10.85 1.31 1.78
CA ASP A 101 -11.10 2.01 3.03
C ASP A 101 -9.79 2.38 3.72
N ILE A 102 -8.79 1.50 3.59
CA ILE A 102 -7.48 1.64 4.23
C ILE A 102 -6.39 1.25 3.21
N ALA A 103 -5.29 1.98 3.20
CA ALA A 103 -4.06 1.56 2.54
C ALA A 103 -2.90 1.57 3.52
N ILE A 104 -2.25 0.41 3.66
CA ILE A 104 -0.97 0.28 4.34
C ILE A 104 0.12 0.47 3.27
N LEU A 105 1.05 1.37 3.52
CA LEU A 105 2.04 1.83 2.55
C LEU A 105 3.45 1.70 3.13
N GLY A 106 4.39 1.25 2.32
CA GLY A 106 5.82 1.37 2.64
C GLY A 106 6.40 2.66 2.10
N MET A 107 7.63 2.99 2.50
CA MET A 107 8.41 4.08 1.92
C MET A 107 9.75 3.57 1.39
N GLY A 108 10.09 3.92 0.17
CA GLY A 108 11.45 3.75 -0.37
C GLY A 108 12.45 4.72 0.27
N SER A 109 13.75 4.44 0.15
CA SER A 109 14.81 5.36 0.60
C SER A 109 14.85 6.69 -0.17
N ASP A 110 14.22 6.72 -1.33
CA ASP A 110 14.00 7.87 -2.21
C ASP A 110 12.64 8.55 -2.01
N GLY A 111 11.82 8.05 -1.09
CA GLY A 111 10.47 8.55 -0.79
C GLY A 111 9.36 8.08 -1.72
N HIS A 112 9.65 7.10 -2.61
CA HIS A 112 8.59 6.44 -3.37
C HIS A 112 7.68 5.59 -2.46
N THR A 113 6.47 5.32 -2.90
CA THR A 113 5.53 4.44 -2.20
C THR A 113 4.61 3.73 -3.20
N ALA A 114 4.20 2.50 -2.89
CA ALA A 114 3.16 1.76 -3.64
C ALA A 114 3.41 1.67 -5.17
N GLY A 115 4.66 1.52 -5.59
CA GLY A 115 5.02 1.54 -7.02
C GLY A 115 4.94 2.91 -7.68
N ILE A 116 4.71 3.99 -6.92
CA ILE A 116 4.71 5.38 -7.41
C ILE A 116 6.08 5.99 -7.14
N PHE A 117 6.87 6.20 -8.19
CA PHE A 117 8.23 6.74 -8.12
C PHE A 117 8.27 8.26 -8.34
N LYS A 118 7.26 8.80 -8.98
CA LYS A 118 7.09 10.25 -9.23
C LYS A 118 5.65 10.64 -9.01
N VAL A 119 5.44 11.89 -8.60
CA VAL A 119 4.09 12.45 -8.52
C VAL A 119 3.59 12.68 -9.94
N GLU A 120 2.64 11.86 -10.35
CA GLU A 120 2.01 11.93 -11.66
C GLU A 120 0.48 11.92 -11.52
N HIS A 121 -0.16 12.75 -12.32
CA HIS A 121 -1.63 12.86 -12.34
C HIS A 121 -2.21 11.91 -13.40
N LYS A 122 -2.30 10.63 -13.08
CA LYS A 122 -3.01 9.66 -13.92
C LYS A 122 -4.52 9.85 -13.79
N THR A 123 -5.24 9.67 -14.90
CA THR A 123 -6.71 9.80 -14.94
C THR A 123 -7.43 8.56 -14.41
N ASN A 124 -6.83 7.39 -14.57
CA ASN A 124 -7.38 6.10 -14.14
C ASN A 124 -7.10 5.83 -12.65
N PHE A 125 -7.83 4.88 -12.05
CA PHE A 125 -7.64 4.44 -10.66
C PHE A 125 -6.38 3.59 -10.46
N SER A 126 -5.95 2.89 -11.50
CA SER A 126 -4.71 2.11 -11.55
C SER A 126 -4.05 2.30 -12.91
N TYR A 127 -2.79 1.93 -13.03
CA TYR A 127 -2.04 2.05 -14.27
C TYR A 127 -0.96 0.97 -14.38
N TYR A 128 -0.62 0.66 -15.62
CA TYR A 128 0.50 -0.22 -15.97
C TYR A 128 1.71 0.62 -16.34
N PHE A 129 2.89 0.17 -15.96
CA PHE A 129 4.14 0.78 -16.34
C PHE A 129 5.32 -0.21 -16.31
N LYS A 130 6.36 0.13 -17.09
CA LYS A 130 7.65 -0.54 -17.02
C LYS A 130 8.64 0.43 -16.35
N ASN A 131 9.17 0.04 -15.21
CA ASN A 131 10.26 0.80 -14.60
C ASN A 131 11.56 0.44 -15.34
N PRO A 132 12.30 1.41 -15.93
CA PRO A 132 13.57 1.12 -16.61
C PRO A 132 14.63 0.50 -15.70
N GLU A 133 14.56 0.77 -14.40
CA GLU A 133 15.49 0.25 -13.38
C GLU A 133 15.07 -1.11 -12.82
N ASP A 134 13.90 -1.61 -13.21
CA ASP A 134 13.35 -2.89 -12.74
C ASP A 134 13.19 -3.87 -13.92
N ALA A 135 13.50 -5.13 -13.69
CA ALA A 135 13.31 -6.19 -14.68
C ALA A 135 11.83 -6.47 -14.99
N PHE A 136 10.89 -5.94 -14.17
CA PHE A 136 9.46 -6.29 -14.23
C PHE A 136 8.58 -5.09 -14.51
N SER A 137 7.63 -5.30 -15.41
CA SER A 137 6.48 -4.41 -15.54
C SER A 137 5.59 -4.51 -14.30
N ARG A 138 4.84 -3.47 -13.99
CA ARG A 138 3.99 -3.39 -12.81
C ARG A 138 2.61 -2.87 -13.13
N VAL A 139 1.65 -3.35 -12.37
CA VAL A 139 0.34 -2.74 -12.18
C VAL A 139 0.36 -2.03 -10.83
N ALA A 140 0.03 -0.77 -10.77
CA ALA A 140 0.01 0.00 -9.54
C ALA A 140 -1.29 0.80 -9.39
N ILE A 141 -1.71 0.98 -8.14
CA ILE A 141 -2.78 1.91 -7.79
C ILE A 141 -2.28 3.33 -8.02
N SER A 142 -3.12 4.18 -8.62
CA SER A 142 -2.70 5.53 -8.97
C SER A 142 -2.68 6.48 -7.77
N MET A 143 -1.90 7.56 -7.87
CA MET A 143 -1.89 8.67 -6.91
C MET A 143 -3.31 9.21 -6.68
N LYS A 144 -4.10 9.39 -7.75
CA LYS A 144 -5.49 9.82 -7.69
C LYS A 144 -6.36 8.95 -6.79
N THR A 145 -6.12 7.65 -6.78
CA THR A 145 -6.86 6.71 -5.94
C THR A 145 -6.44 6.85 -4.49
N PHE A 146 -5.14 6.84 -4.20
CA PHE A 146 -4.63 7.00 -2.83
C PHE A 146 -5.08 8.30 -2.17
N LEU A 147 -5.14 9.41 -2.92
CA LEU A 147 -5.62 10.70 -2.39
C LEU A 147 -7.05 10.65 -1.84
N LYS A 148 -7.85 9.69 -2.28
CA LYS A 148 -9.27 9.53 -1.88
C LYS A 148 -9.49 8.48 -0.80
N ILE A 149 -8.48 7.71 -0.43
CA ILE A 149 -8.60 6.66 0.59
C ILE A 149 -8.75 7.30 1.97
N PRO A 150 -9.76 6.89 2.75
CA PRO A 150 -10.05 7.48 4.06
C PRO A 150 -8.93 7.33 5.08
N GLN A 151 -8.11 6.26 5.00
CA GLN A 151 -7.03 6.01 5.93
C GLN A 151 -5.77 5.56 5.19
N LEU A 152 -4.69 6.32 5.36
CA LEU A 152 -3.36 5.97 4.86
C LEU A 152 -2.43 5.71 6.05
N VAL A 153 -1.86 4.51 6.13
CA VAL A 153 -0.91 4.12 7.18
C VAL A 153 0.44 3.83 6.54
N PHE A 154 1.44 4.61 6.86
CA PHE A 154 2.79 4.45 6.35
C PHE A 154 3.63 3.64 7.35
N LEU A 155 4.13 2.48 6.93
CA LEU A 155 5.07 1.66 7.69
C LEU A 155 6.50 1.98 7.23
N VAL A 156 7.29 2.60 8.11
CA VAL A 156 8.65 3.04 7.78
C VAL A 156 9.63 2.45 8.79
N LEU A 157 10.37 1.42 8.39
CA LEU A 157 11.28 0.68 9.26
C LEU A 157 12.70 0.72 8.70
N GLY A 158 13.67 0.83 9.62
CA GLY A 158 15.09 0.74 9.33
C GLY A 158 15.80 2.09 9.16
N LYS A 159 17.06 2.10 9.60
CA LYS A 159 17.93 3.29 9.65
C LYS A 159 18.08 4.00 8.30
N GLU A 160 18.07 3.23 7.20
CA GLU A 160 18.20 3.77 5.84
C GLU A 160 17.02 4.64 5.40
N LYS A 161 15.91 4.61 6.16
CA LYS A 161 14.73 5.43 5.91
C LYS A 161 14.72 6.75 6.67
N ARG A 162 15.51 6.87 7.75
CA ARG A 162 15.49 8.01 8.67
C ARG A 162 15.66 9.35 7.97
N GLU A 163 16.68 9.46 7.13
CA GLU A 163 16.97 10.74 6.45
C GLU A 163 15.81 11.18 5.54
N MET A 164 15.28 10.24 4.75
CA MET A 164 14.16 10.54 3.87
C MET A 164 12.89 10.84 4.66
N LEU A 165 12.59 10.07 5.71
CA LEU A 165 11.44 10.34 6.57
C LEU A 165 11.54 11.72 7.20
N THR A 166 12.73 12.10 7.70
CA THR A 166 12.99 13.46 8.22
C THR A 166 12.68 14.52 7.17
N LYS A 167 13.17 14.36 5.93
CA LYS A 167 12.89 15.30 4.83
C LYS A 167 11.40 15.38 4.47
N VAL A 168 10.71 14.24 4.54
CA VAL A 168 9.27 14.17 4.23
C VAL A 168 8.45 14.97 5.25
N ILE A 169 8.71 14.81 6.55
CA ILE A 169 7.87 15.41 7.60
C ILE A 169 8.31 16.85 7.98
N SER A 170 9.59 17.18 7.89
CA SER A 170 10.11 18.49 8.34
C SER A 170 9.73 19.66 7.44
N ASN A 171 9.34 19.41 6.20
CA ASN A 171 9.04 20.49 5.25
C ASN A 171 7.87 20.11 4.33
N LEU A 172 6.69 19.87 4.91
CA LEU A 172 5.48 19.53 4.16
C LEU A 172 5.03 20.63 3.19
N SER A 173 5.42 21.88 3.43
CA SER A 173 5.05 23.01 2.57
C SER A 173 5.93 23.17 1.32
N SER A 174 7.09 22.49 1.22
CA SER A 174 7.95 22.61 0.05
C SER A 174 7.36 21.90 -1.18
N LYS A 175 7.57 22.47 -2.37
CA LYS A 175 7.03 21.97 -3.64
C LYS A 175 7.77 20.75 -4.21
N ASN A 176 8.92 20.36 -3.64
CA ASN A 176 9.66 19.17 -4.07
C ASN A 176 9.04 17.91 -3.48
N ASP A 177 8.02 17.41 -4.13
CA ASP A 177 7.23 16.31 -3.61
C ASP A 177 7.74 14.97 -4.09
N VAL A 178 8.30 14.21 -3.15
CA VAL A 178 8.35 12.76 -3.30
C VAL A 178 6.94 12.18 -3.05
N PRO A 179 6.60 11.01 -3.61
CA PRO A 179 5.23 10.47 -3.56
C PRO A 179 4.64 10.38 -2.15
N MET A 180 5.39 9.90 -1.16
CA MET A 180 4.91 9.84 0.22
C MET A 180 4.54 11.23 0.75
N LYS A 181 5.41 12.22 0.56
CA LYS A 181 5.17 13.60 1.00
C LYS A 181 3.93 14.21 0.34
N TYR A 182 3.76 13.94 -0.95
CA TYR A 182 2.58 14.40 -1.70
C TYR A 182 1.29 13.81 -1.13
N LEU A 183 1.27 12.52 -0.78
CA LEU A 183 0.12 11.86 -0.14
C LEU A 183 -0.16 12.41 1.25
N LEU A 184 0.87 12.63 2.06
CA LEU A 184 0.72 13.23 3.40
C LEU A 184 0.06 14.61 3.32
N ARG A 185 0.48 15.44 2.36
CA ARG A 185 -0.02 16.80 2.22
C ARG A 185 -1.41 16.88 1.59
N ASN A 186 -1.69 16.07 0.59
CA ASN A 186 -2.86 16.23 -0.28
C ASN A 186 -3.92 15.14 -0.13
N GLY A 187 -3.65 14.06 0.60
CA GLY A 187 -4.63 13.01 0.84
C GLY A 187 -5.83 13.55 1.64
N MET A 188 -7.04 13.14 1.28
CA MET A 188 -8.27 13.61 1.90
C MET A 188 -8.54 12.99 3.27
N GLY A 189 -7.97 11.80 3.54
CA GLY A 189 -8.24 11.02 4.74
C GLY A 189 -7.20 11.22 5.86
N VAL A 190 -7.35 10.44 6.93
CA VAL A 190 -6.40 10.38 8.04
C VAL A 190 -5.08 9.74 7.56
N LYS A 191 -3.95 10.31 7.96
CA LYS A 191 -2.62 9.80 7.66
C LYS A 191 -1.90 9.47 8.96
N THR A 192 -1.41 8.24 9.07
CA THR A 192 -0.64 7.76 10.21
C THR A 192 0.72 7.28 9.73
N ILE A 193 1.77 7.66 10.43
CA ILE A 193 3.13 7.14 10.19
C ILE A 193 3.48 6.26 11.39
N ILE A 194 3.80 5.00 11.11
CA ILE A 194 4.33 4.06 12.09
C ILE A 194 5.77 3.78 11.71
N CYS A 195 6.70 4.09 12.60
CA CYS A 195 8.12 3.83 12.37
C CYS A 195 8.77 3.18 13.60
N ASP A 196 9.86 2.43 13.35
CA ASP A 196 10.72 1.98 14.42
C ASP A 196 11.68 3.10 14.89
N THR A 197 12.38 2.85 16.00
CA THR A 197 13.36 3.80 16.56
C THR A 197 14.50 4.09 15.59
N ASP A 198 14.81 3.16 14.69
CA ASP A 198 15.86 3.33 13.70
C ASP A 198 15.47 4.24 12.56
N ALA A 199 14.21 4.23 12.14
CA ALA A 199 13.66 5.11 11.10
C ALA A 199 13.19 6.46 11.67
N ALA A 200 12.89 6.53 12.98
CA ALA A 200 12.37 7.73 13.61
C ALA A 200 13.32 8.93 13.41
N PRO A 201 12.81 10.11 13.04
CA PRO A 201 13.60 11.33 12.92
C PRO A 201 14.22 11.74 14.25
N ILE A 202 15.40 12.36 14.21
CA ILE A 202 16.11 12.84 15.40
C ILE A 202 15.26 13.95 16.07
N GLY A 203 15.05 13.82 17.38
CA GLY A 203 14.29 14.81 18.17
C GLY A 203 12.79 14.50 18.28
N TYR A 204 12.31 13.44 17.62
CA TYR A 204 10.95 12.93 17.86
C TYR A 204 10.98 11.83 18.91
N ASN A 205 10.14 11.95 19.92
CA ASN A 205 9.90 10.86 20.87
C ASN A 205 9.12 9.74 20.17
N VAL A 206 9.41 8.49 20.57
CA VAL A 206 8.63 7.34 20.13
C VAL A 206 7.22 7.48 20.68
N GLY A 207 6.27 7.80 19.82
CA GLY A 207 4.87 8.03 20.11
C GLY A 207 4.10 8.32 18.82
N GLU A 208 2.82 8.61 18.92
CA GLU A 208 2.04 9.08 17.78
C GLU A 208 2.58 10.45 17.33
N ILE A 209 3.07 10.52 16.09
CA ILE A 209 3.41 11.78 15.45
C ILE A 209 2.17 12.26 14.73
N GLU A 210 1.44 13.21 15.34
CA GLU A 210 0.46 13.98 14.60
C GLU A 210 1.20 14.90 13.61
N VAL A 211 0.97 14.69 12.34
CA VAL A 211 1.49 15.58 11.29
C VAL A 211 0.50 16.74 11.18
N PRO A 212 0.87 17.97 11.61
CA PRO A 212 -0.03 19.11 11.49
C PRO A 212 -0.31 19.38 10.00
N PHE A 213 -1.55 19.59 9.67
CA PHE A 213 -2.06 19.92 8.34
C PHE A 213 -2.14 21.42 8.15
#